data_7bf02c9bd8bea7210cec6432a19d8ac8
#
_entry.id   7bf02c9bd8bea7210cec6432a19d8ac8
#
_cell.length_a   1.000
_cell.length_b   1.000
_cell.length_c   1.000
_cell.angle_alpha   90.00
_cell.angle_beta   90.00
_cell.angle_gamma   90.00
#
_symmetry.space_group_name_H-M   'P 1'
#
loop_
_entity.id
_entity.type
_entity.pdbx_description
1 polymer ?
#
loop_
_entity_poly.entity_id
_entity_poly.type
_entity_poly.pdbx_seq_one_letter_code
_entity_poly.pdbx_strand_id
1 'polypeptide(L)'
;PYRRQRQMCIRDRGARVRLVHSPDIVDISSTRLRALLAAGEGREFLAPAVYGYIIRKGLYGVHYDRKRLPDRELRACSYSMIRAKRIAHVQGTEAEAARLARRWGADEEKARRAAILHDCTKYLDMEEQLQLCAKYGIVLDELEQTAVKLLHAKTGACVARDVYGADDDIFEAIYWHTTGKADMSRLEKILYIADYMEPNRDFPGVERLRTLAYQDLDAAVLAGCEMSIREMADRGLPVHANTCLLYTSDAADD
;
A
#
# COMPACT_ATOMS: atom_id res chain seq x y z
N PRO A 1 -24.39 -13.75 32.94
CA PRO A 1 -24.26 -15.00 33.69
C PRO A 1 -22.92 -15.70 33.45
N TYR A 2 -22.44 -15.81 32.21
CA TYR A 2 -21.19 -16.54 31.89
C TYR A 2 -19.92 -15.92 32.52
N ARG A 3 -19.81 -14.60 32.64
CA ARG A 3 -18.64 -13.94 33.28
C ARG A 3 -18.57 -14.21 34.79
N ARG A 4 -19.71 -14.25 35.52
CA ARG A 4 -19.73 -14.56 36.96
C ARG A 4 -19.36 -16.02 37.22
N GLN A 5 -19.85 -16.96 36.41
CA GLN A 5 -19.50 -18.39 36.55
C GLN A 5 -18.01 -18.66 36.29
N ARG A 6 -17.40 -18.03 35.28
CA ARG A 6 -15.93 -18.16 35.04
C ARG A 6 -15.11 -17.58 36.21
N GLN A 7 -15.53 -16.47 36.80
CA GLN A 7 -14.84 -15.87 37.95
C GLN A 7 -14.92 -16.76 39.19
N MET A 8 -16.07 -17.43 39.45
CA MET A 8 -16.19 -18.40 40.53
C MET A 8 -15.28 -19.60 40.33
N CYS A 9 -15.27 -20.23 39.16
CA CYS A 9 -14.40 -21.39 38.87
C CYS A 9 -12.90 -21.07 38.95
N ILE A 10 -12.47 -19.83 38.71
CA ILE A 10 -11.07 -19.41 38.84
C ILE A 10 -10.70 -19.19 40.33
N ARG A 11 -11.62 -18.62 41.12
CA ARG A 11 -11.42 -18.44 42.59
C ARG A 11 -11.32 -19.77 43.34
N ASP A 12 -12.12 -20.74 42.98
CA ASP A 12 -12.13 -22.07 43.61
C ASP A 12 -10.82 -22.85 43.41
N ARG A 13 -9.97 -22.42 42.48
CA ARG A 13 -8.64 -22.99 42.23
C ARG A 13 -7.48 -22.20 42.87
N GLY A 14 -7.77 -21.31 43.82
CA GLY A 14 -6.77 -20.51 44.53
C GLY A 14 -6.11 -19.39 43.69
N ALA A 15 -6.61 -19.10 42.49
CA ALA A 15 -6.07 -18.06 41.65
C ALA A 15 -6.44 -16.65 42.15
N ARG A 16 -5.51 -15.73 42.15
CA ARG A 16 -5.76 -14.32 42.44
C ARG A 16 -6.35 -13.63 41.17
N VAL A 17 -7.60 -13.23 41.26
CA VAL A 17 -8.26 -12.47 40.16
C VAL A 17 -8.16 -10.99 40.47
N ARG A 18 -7.51 -10.23 39.60
CA ARG A 18 -7.49 -8.76 39.62
C ARG A 18 -8.45 -8.24 38.58
N LEU A 19 -9.47 -7.51 39.01
CA LEU A 19 -10.35 -6.76 38.10
C LEU A 19 -9.64 -5.46 37.70
N VAL A 20 -9.37 -5.33 36.42
CA VAL A 20 -8.87 -4.08 35.84
C VAL A 20 -10.06 -3.37 35.22
N HIS A 21 -10.34 -2.17 35.69
CA HIS A 21 -11.33 -1.28 35.07
C HIS A 21 -10.61 -0.48 34.00
N SER A 22 -10.99 -0.65 32.74
CA SER A 22 -10.56 0.21 31.65
C SER A 22 -11.76 1.02 31.15
N PRO A 23 -11.71 2.35 31.23
CA PRO A 23 -12.81 3.21 30.77
C PRO A 23 -13.05 3.10 29.26
N ASP A 24 -12.04 2.64 28.50
CA ASP A 24 -12.06 2.56 27.04
C ASP A 24 -12.55 1.20 26.51
N ILE A 25 -13.03 0.30 27.37
CA ILE A 25 -13.58 -0.97 26.91
C ILE A 25 -14.98 -0.74 26.31
N VAL A 26 -15.05 -0.95 25.00
CA VAL A 26 -16.32 -1.05 24.31
C VAL A 26 -17.01 -2.36 24.67
N ASP A 27 -18.17 -2.32 25.34
CA ASP A 27 -18.93 -3.51 25.72
C ASP A 27 -19.75 -4.03 24.54
N ILE A 28 -19.07 -4.73 23.64
CA ILE A 28 -19.69 -5.40 22.50
C ILE A 28 -19.31 -6.89 22.47
N SER A 29 -20.31 -7.76 22.34
CA SER A 29 -20.05 -9.19 22.14
C SER A 29 -19.73 -9.49 20.69
N SER A 30 -18.93 -10.54 20.42
CA SER A 30 -18.64 -10.98 19.05
C SER A 30 -19.91 -11.32 18.25
N THR A 31 -20.94 -11.86 18.90
CA THR A 31 -22.22 -12.16 18.26
C THR A 31 -22.93 -10.88 17.83
N ARG A 32 -22.97 -9.87 18.70
CA ARG A 32 -23.58 -8.56 18.39
C ARG A 32 -22.81 -7.85 17.27
N LEU A 33 -21.46 -7.87 17.33
CA LEU A 33 -20.64 -7.26 16.29
C LEU A 33 -20.88 -7.90 14.91
N ARG A 34 -20.95 -9.24 14.84
CA ARG A 34 -21.23 -9.94 13.57
C ARG A 34 -22.62 -9.60 13.02
N ALA A 35 -23.63 -9.45 13.88
CA ALA A 35 -24.97 -9.03 13.47
C ALA A 35 -24.96 -7.59 12.93
N LEU A 36 -24.24 -6.67 13.57
CA LEU A 36 -24.07 -5.29 13.08
C LEU A 36 -23.36 -5.28 11.71
N LEU A 37 -22.28 -6.04 11.56
CA LEU A 37 -21.55 -6.12 10.28
C LEU A 37 -22.43 -6.63 9.14
N ALA A 38 -23.28 -7.64 9.40
CA ALA A 38 -24.25 -8.14 8.42
C ALA A 38 -25.31 -7.09 8.04
N ALA A 39 -25.59 -6.12 8.94
CA ALA A 39 -26.48 -4.99 8.69
C ALA A 39 -25.75 -3.77 8.05
N GLY A 40 -24.44 -3.87 7.78
CA GLY A 40 -23.64 -2.76 7.24
C GLY A 40 -23.17 -1.75 8.29
N GLU A 41 -23.27 -2.10 9.57
CA GLU A 41 -22.88 -1.29 10.73
C GLU A 41 -21.69 -1.90 11.47
N GLY A 42 -21.25 -1.29 12.58
CA GLY A 42 -20.27 -1.91 13.51
C GLY A 42 -18.82 -1.85 13.07
N ARG A 43 -18.50 -1.21 11.94
CA ARG A 43 -17.12 -1.06 11.45
C ARG A 43 -16.25 -0.21 12.39
N GLU A 44 -16.85 0.73 13.12
CA GLU A 44 -16.21 1.62 14.10
C GLU A 44 -15.59 0.86 15.28
N PHE A 45 -16.05 -0.36 15.52
CA PHE A 45 -15.48 -1.26 16.55
C PHE A 45 -14.27 -2.06 16.09
N LEU A 46 -13.85 -1.88 14.84
CA LEU A 46 -12.76 -2.63 14.22
C LEU A 46 -11.63 -1.72 13.75
N ALA A 47 -10.40 -2.17 13.94
CA ALA A 47 -9.28 -1.54 13.26
C ALA A 47 -9.49 -1.63 11.73
N PRO A 48 -9.13 -0.59 10.96
CA PRO A 48 -9.36 -0.56 9.51
C PRO A 48 -8.84 -1.82 8.78
N ALA A 49 -7.64 -2.29 9.12
CA ALA A 49 -7.07 -3.50 8.52
C ALA A 49 -7.91 -4.77 8.78
N VAL A 50 -8.53 -4.89 9.96
CA VAL A 50 -9.42 -6.01 10.29
C VAL A 50 -10.70 -5.94 9.46
N TYR A 51 -11.29 -4.74 9.34
CA TYR A 51 -12.47 -4.54 8.51
C TYR A 51 -12.17 -4.81 7.03
N GLY A 52 -11.03 -4.35 6.54
CA GLY A 52 -10.58 -4.64 5.18
C GLY A 52 -10.39 -6.14 4.91
N TYR A 53 -9.89 -6.90 5.88
CA TYR A 53 -9.82 -8.35 5.76
C TYR A 53 -11.23 -8.99 5.66
N ILE A 54 -12.18 -8.49 6.43
CA ILE A 54 -13.60 -8.94 6.37
C ILE A 54 -14.17 -8.69 4.98
N ILE A 55 -13.99 -7.49 4.42
CA ILE A 55 -14.43 -7.14 3.05
C ILE A 55 -13.79 -8.09 2.02
N ARG A 56 -12.47 -8.27 2.08
CA ARG A 56 -11.74 -9.11 1.11
C ARG A 56 -12.16 -10.56 1.12
N LYS A 57 -12.54 -11.07 2.28
CA LYS A 57 -12.94 -12.46 2.48
C LYS A 57 -14.47 -12.66 2.45
N GLY A 58 -15.26 -11.59 2.32
CA GLY A 58 -16.73 -11.68 2.33
C GLY A 58 -17.28 -12.28 3.62
N LEU A 59 -16.67 -11.95 4.77
CA LEU A 59 -17.06 -12.54 6.05
C LEU A 59 -18.25 -11.80 6.66
N TYR A 60 -19.01 -12.52 7.48
CA TYR A 60 -20.11 -11.97 8.30
C TYR A 60 -21.21 -11.25 7.52
N GLY A 61 -21.47 -11.67 6.27
CA GLY A 61 -22.48 -11.03 5.42
C GLY A 61 -22.06 -9.68 4.81
N VAL A 62 -20.81 -9.27 4.99
CA VAL A 62 -20.29 -8.03 4.39
C VAL A 62 -19.97 -8.29 2.92
N HIS A 63 -20.71 -7.66 2.02
CA HIS A 63 -20.55 -7.79 0.58
C HIS A 63 -20.34 -6.42 -0.06
N TYR A 64 -19.27 -6.29 -0.83
CA TYR A 64 -18.96 -5.12 -1.64
C TYR A 64 -18.60 -5.54 -3.06
N ASP A 65 -19.01 -4.74 -4.04
CA ASP A 65 -18.36 -4.76 -5.35
C ASP A 65 -16.95 -4.16 -5.19
N ARG A 66 -15.94 -5.03 -5.14
CA ARG A 66 -14.55 -4.61 -4.90
C ARG A 66 -14.00 -3.71 -5.99
N LYS A 67 -14.55 -3.76 -7.20
CA LYS A 67 -14.16 -2.88 -8.30
C LYS A 67 -14.66 -1.44 -8.14
N ARG A 68 -15.63 -1.22 -7.25
CA ARG A 68 -16.27 0.07 -7.00
C ARG A 68 -16.21 0.48 -5.52
N LEU A 69 -15.18 0.05 -4.81
CA LEU A 69 -15.02 0.43 -3.40
C LEU A 69 -14.85 1.93 -3.26
N PRO A 70 -15.58 2.57 -2.33
CA PRO A 70 -15.22 3.91 -1.87
C PRO A 70 -13.80 3.90 -1.29
N ASP A 71 -13.10 5.02 -1.34
CA ASP A 71 -11.69 5.12 -0.91
C ASP A 71 -11.45 4.68 0.53
N ARG A 72 -12.42 4.89 1.40
CA ARG A 72 -12.34 4.48 2.80
C ARG A 72 -12.25 2.97 2.94
N GLU A 73 -13.07 2.22 2.21
CA GLU A 73 -13.08 0.76 2.18
C GLU A 73 -11.88 0.22 1.40
N LEU A 74 -11.45 0.93 0.35
CA LEU A 74 -10.25 0.61 -0.40
C LEU A 74 -9.00 0.71 0.49
N ARG A 75 -8.86 1.77 1.30
CA ARG A 75 -7.79 1.90 2.32
C ARG A 75 -7.83 0.74 3.30
N ALA A 76 -9.01 0.39 3.83
CA ALA A 76 -9.16 -0.72 4.75
C ALA A 76 -8.67 -2.04 4.12
N CYS A 77 -9.04 -2.31 2.87
CA CYS A 77 -8.56 -3.46 2.12
C CYS A 77 -7.05 -3.43 1.95
N SER A 78 -6.46 -2.31 1.51
CA SER A 78 -5.02 -2.14 1.36
C SER A 78 -4.29 -2.42 2.68
N TYR A 79 -4.73 -1.81 3.79
CA TYR A 79 -4.10 -2.00 5.11
C TYR A 79 -4.17 -3.45 5.60
N SER A 80 -5.15 -4.23 5.14
CA SER A 80 -5.25 -5.66 5.47
C SER A 80 -4.26 -6.55 4.68
N MET A 81 -3.60 -6.01 3.66
CA MET A 81 -2.63 -6.71 2.81
C MET A 81 -1.18 -6.40 3.18
N ILE A 82 -0.96 -5.40 4.03
CA ILE A 82 0.36 -4.93 4.43
C ILE A 82 0.59 -5.11 5.93
N ARG A 83 1.85 -5.02 6.35
CA ARG A 83 2.19 -5.04 7.79
C ARG A 83 1.81 -3.71 8.45
N ALA A 84 1.40 -3.75 9.71
CA ALA A 84 0.92 -2.56 10.44
C ALA A 84 1.91 -1.38 10.38
N LYS A 85 3.22 -1.63 10.48
CA LYS A 85 4.26 -0.61 10.37
C LYS A 85 4.32 0.10 9.01
N ARG A 86 3.73 -0.50 7.96
CA ARG A 86 3.71 0.07 6.60
C ARG A 86 2.47 0.96 6.36
N ILE A 87 1.49 0.94 7.25
CA ILE A 87 0.26 1.73 7.10
C ILE A 87 0.58 3.23 7.05
N ALA A 88 1.43 3.71 7.94
CA ALA A 88 1.83 5.12 7.96
C ALA A 88 2.49 5.57 6.63
N HIS A 89 3.32 4.70 6.04
CA HIS A 89 3.90 4.93 4.74
C HIS A 89 2.82 5.04 3.64
N VAL A 90 1.88 4.10 3.54
CA VAL A 90 0.81 4.17 2.52
C VAL A 90 -0.03 5.44 2.70
N GLN A 91 -0.33 5.84 3.94
CA GLN A 91 -1.01 7.10 4.24
C GLN A 91 -0.20 8.32 3.81
N GLY A 92 1.10 8.31 4.07
CA GLY A 92 2.04 9.37 3.64
C GLY A 92 2.11 9.47 2.12
N THR A 93 2.28 8.33 1.43
CA THR A 93 2.32 8.26 -0.03
C THR A 93 1.01 8.76 -0.65
N GLU A 94 -0.14 8.35 -0.12
CA GLU A 94 -1.45 8.82 -0.58
C GLU A 94 -1.61 10.33 -0.43
N ALA A 95 -1.27 10.86 0.74
CA ALA A 95 -1.37 12.30 1.00
C ALA A 95 -0.44 13.11 0.10
N GLU A 96 0.76 12.60 -0.16
CA GLU A 96 1.75 13.26 -0.99
C GLU A 96 1.40 13.18 -2.48
N ALA A 97 0.98 12.01 -2.97
CA ALA A 97 0.52 11.84 -4.34
C ALA A 97 -0.65 12.79 -4.67
N ALA A 98 -1.61 12.94 -3.75
CA ALA A 98 -2.70 13.88 -3.91
C ALA A 98 -2.25 15.34 -3.96
N ARG A 99 -1.25 15.75 -3.15
CA ARG A 99 -0.68 17.10 -3.17
C ARG A 99 0.05 17.37 -4.48
N LEU A 100 0.87 16.43 -4.93
CA LEU A 100 1.58 16.53 -6.21
C LEU A 100 0.61 16.54 -7.40
N ALA A 101 -0.45 15.74 -7.36
CA ALA A 101 -1.47 15.74 -8.41
C ALA A 101 -2.13 17.12 -8.56
N ARG A 102 -2.51 17.76 -7.45
CA ARG A 102 -3.01 19.15 -7.45
C ARG A 102 -1.98 20.13 -7.97
N ARG A 103 -0.72 20.01 -7.54
CA ARG A 103 0.37 20.91 -7.95
C ARG A 103 0.63 20.84 -9.46
N TRP A 104 0.58 19.65 -10.02
CA TRP A 104 0.98 19.38 -11.39
C TRP A 104 -0.21 19.18 -12.37
N GLY A 105 -1.45 19.36 -11.90
CA GLY A 105 -2.64 19.24 -12.73
C GLY A 105 -2.91 17.81 -13.22
N ALA A 106 -2.64 16.80 -12.38
CA ALA A 106 -3.04 15.43 -12.60
C ALA A 106 -4.35 15.11 -11.85
N ASP A 107 -4.96 13.98 -12.17
CA ASP A 107 -6.17 13.51 -11.49
C ASP A 107 -5.85 13.08 -10.06
N GLU A 108 -6.39 13.83 -9.08
CA GLU A 108 -6.15 13.60 -7.65
C GLU A 108 -6.77 12.28 -7.18
N GLU A 109 -7.94 11.89 -7.69
CA GLU A 109 -8.60 10.63 -7.31
C GLU A 109 -7.77 9.44 -7.79
N LYS A 110 -7.32 9.46 -9.04
CA LYS A 110 -6.42 8.42 -9.57
C LYS A 110 -5.11 8.35 -8.79
N ALA A 111 -4.51 9.49 -8.46
CA ALA A 111 -3.26 9.55 -7.67
C ALA A 111 -3.45 8.93 -6.27
N ARG A 112 -4.57 9.23 -5.59
CA ARG A 112 -4.91 8.60 -4.30
C ARG A 112 -5.08 7.09 -4.43
N ARG A 113 -5.88 6.63 -5.39
CA ARG A 113 -6.17 5.21 -5.58
C ARG A 113 -4.92 4.42 -5.95
N ALA A 114 -4.06 4.96 -6.81
CA ALA A 114 -2.76 4.37 -7.12
C ALA A 114 -1.88 4.24 -5.87
N ALA A 115 -1.76 5.31 -5.08
CA ALA A 115 -0.98 5.31 -3.84
C ALA A 115 -1.55 4.35 -2.77
N ILE A 116 -2.87 4.23 -2.62
CA ILE A 116 -3.49 3.27 -1.69
C ILE A 116 -3.12 1.82 -2.07
N LEU A 117 -3.01 1.51 -3.36
CA LEU A 117 -2.85 0.14 -3.85
C LEU A 117 -1.41 -0.24 -4.22
N HIS A 118 -0.46 0.70 -4.34
CA HIS A 118 0.88 0.44 -4.90
C HIS A 118 1.63 -0.72 -4.22
N ASP A 119 1.44 -0.88 -2.94
CA ASP A 119 2.12 -1.89 -2.11
C ASP A 119 1.24 -3.12 -1.76
N CYS A 120 0.08 -3.30 -2.40
CA CYS A 120 -0.92 -4.30 -1.99
C CYS A 120 -0.43 -5.76 -2.07
N THR A 121 0.62 -6.06 -2.82
CA THR A 121 1.24 -7.40 -2.93
C THR A 121 2.65 -7.46 -2.32
N LYS A 122 3.16 -6.39 -1.73
CA LYS A 122 4.55 -6.26 -1.26
C LYS A 122 4.98 -7.31 -0.24
N TYR A 123 4.05 -7.87 0.51
CA TYR A 123 4.34 -8.84 1.58
C TYR A 123 4.02 -10.28 1.20
N LEU A 124 3.68 -10.52 -0.06
CA LEU A 124 3.63 -11.86 -0.61
C LEU A 124 5.05 -12.43 -0.72
N ASP A 125 5.21 -13.72 -0.48
CA ASP A 125 6.49 -14.38 -0.67
C ASP A 125 6.79 -14.65 -2.16
N MET A 126 7.94 -15.22 -2.46
CA MET A 126 8.37 -15.47 -3.85
C MET A 126 7.39 -16.41 -4.57
N GLU A 127 6.91 -17.45 -3.89
CA GLU A 127 5.99 -18.41 -4.50
C GLU A 127 4.65 -17.75 -4.84
N GLU A 128 4.08 -16.99 -3.90
CA GLU A 128 2.84 -16.24 -4.12
C GLU A 128 2.99 -15.19 -5.24
N GLN A 129 4.14 -14.50 -5.31
CA GLN A 129 4.44 -13.55 -6.39
C GLN A 129 4.51 -14.25 -7.74
N LEU A 130 5.22 -15.37 -7.85
CA LEU A 130 5.33 -16.14 -9.10
C LEU A 130 3.99 -16.72 -9.54
N GLN A 131 3.13 -17.17 -8.61
CA GLN A 131 1.78 -17.59 -8.91
C GLN A 131 0.94 -16.46 -9.53
N LEU A 132 1.07 -15.23 -9.01
CA LEU A 132 0.42 -14.06 -9.61
C LEU A 132 1.02 -13.73 -10.98
N CYS A 133 2.34 -13.81 -11.14
CA CYS A 133 2.99 -13.58 -12.43
C CYS A 133 2.46 -14.58 -13.47
N ALA A 134 2.38 -15.86 -13.13
CA ALA A 134 1.81 -16.90 -14.01
C ALA A 134 0.33 -16.63 -14.33
N LYS A 135 -0.48 -16.28 -13.31
CA LYS A 135 -1.90 -15.96 -13.48
C LYS A 135 -2.13 -14.82 -14.47
N TYR A 136 -1.30 -13.78 -14.39
CA TYR A 136 -1.48 -12.58 -15.20
C TYR A 136 -0.60 -12.52 -16.46
N GLY A 137 0.16 -13.57 -16.75
CA GLY A 137 1.03 -13.64 -17.92
C GLY A 137 2.18 -12.63 -17.87
N ILE A 138 2.67 -12.29 -16.68
CA ILE A 138 3.79 -11.34 -16.50
C ILE A 138 5.09 -12.05 -16.90
N VAL A 139 5.78 -11.51 -17.91
CA VAL A 139 7.10 -11.97 -18.31
C VAL A 139 8.14 -11.28 -17.41
N LEU A 140 9.01 -12.09 -16.81
CA LEU A 140 10.05 -11.65 -15.89
C LEU A 140 11.40 -11.64 -16.62
N ASP A 141 12.21 -10.61 -16.39
CA ASP A 141 13.62 -10.60 -16.77
C ASP A 141 14.48 -11.41 -15.77
N GLU A 142 15.79 -11.52 -16.05
CA GLU A 142 16.72 -12.31 -15.21
C GLU A 142 16.81 -11.77 -13.78
N LEU A 143 16.80 -10.44 -13.59
CA LEU A 143 16.86 -9.84 -12.27
C LEU A 143 15.56 -10.08 -11.50
N GLU A 144 14.43 -9.92 -12.13
CA GLU A 144 13.11 -10.11 -11.54
C GLU A 144 12.86 -11.55 -11.09
N GLN A 145 13.44 -12.54 -11.77
CA GLN A 145 13.34 -13.95 -11.36
C GLN A 145 13.93 -14.23 -9.99
N THR A 146 14.83 -13.38 -9.50
CA THR A 146 15.50 -13.54 -8.20
C THR A 146 15.19 -12.43 -7.20
N ALA A 147 14.68 -11.29 -7.67
CA ALA A 147 14.46 -10.09 -6.88
C ALA A 147 12.96 -9.90 -6.53
N VAL A 148 12.46 -10.71 -5.58
CA VAL A 148 11.03 -10.67 -5.16
C VAL A 148 10.51 -9.25 -4.87
N LYS A 149 11.38 -8.36 -4.43
CA LYS A 149 11.00 -6.96 -4.12
C LYS A 149 10.58 -6.15 -5.36
N LEU A 150 11.00 -6.53 -6.55
CA LEU A 150 10.59 -5.86 -7.79
C LEU A 150 9.22 -6.32 -8.26
N LEU A 151 8.84 -7.56 -7.97
CA LEU A 151 7.63 -8.18 -8.48
C LEU A 151 6.34 -7.52 -7.96
N HIS A 152 6.38 -6.96 -6.74
CA HIS A 152 5.16 -6.40 -6.14
C HIS A 152 4.56 -5.23 -6.94
N ALA A 153 5.35 -4.49 -7.70
CA ALA A 153 4.82 -3.43 -8.54
C ALA A 153 3.96 -4.00 -9.68
N LYS A 154 4.50 -4.98 -10.40
CA LYS A 154 3.81 -5.65 -11.52
C LYS A 154 2.58 -6.44 -11.05
N THR A 155 2.75 -7.28 -10.04
CA THR A 155 1.64 -8.08 -9.48
C THR A 155 0.60 -7.22 -8.78
N GLY A 156 1.04 -6.14 -8.10
CA GLY A 156 0.16 -5.16 -7.46
C GLY A 156 -0.72 -4.43 -8.46
N ALA A 157 -0.15 -3.99 -9.60
CA ALA A 157 -0.89 -3.36 -10.68
C ALA A 157 -1.97 -4.31 -11.26
N CYS A 158 -1.60 -5.57 -11.49
CA CYS A 158 -2.56 -6.56 -11.97
C CYS A 158 -3.69 -6.83 -10.97
N VAL A 159 -3.36 -6.94 -9.67
CA VAL A 159 -4.37 -7.08 -8.61
C VAL A 159 -5.24 -5.82 -8.49
N ALA A 160 -4.65 -4.64 -8.60
CA ALA A 160 -5.39 -3.38 -8.58
C ALA A 160 -6.42 -3.31 -9.72
N ARG A 161 -6.05 -3.72 -10.93
CA ARG A 161 -6.94 -3.75 -12.10
C ARG A 161 -8.02 -4.84 -11.95
N ASP A 162 -7.62 -6.08 -11.72
CA ASP A 162 -8.52 -7.25 -11.73
C ASP A 162 -9.51 -7.23 -10.55
N VAL A 163 -9.03 -6.89 -9.36
CA VAL A 163 -9.79 -7.00 -8.10
C VAL A 163 -10.41 -5.68 -7.69
N TYR A 164 -9.72 -4.55 -7.91
CA TYR A 164 -10.14 -3.23 -7.39
C TYR A 164 -10.55 -2.25 -8.48
N GLY A 165 -10.58 -2.68 -9.75
CA GLY A 165 -11.11 -1.89 -10.85
C GLY A 165 -10.25 -0.68 -11.23
N ALA A 166 -8.94 -0.75 -10.98
CA ALA A 166 -8.02 0.29 -11.43
C ALA A 166 -8.05 0.38 -12.97
N ASP A 167 -8.15 1.60 -13.49
CA ASP A 167 -8.02 1.89 -14.91
C ASP A 167 -6.57 1.80 -15.38
N ASP A 168 -6.34 2.06 -16.66
CA ASP A 168 -5.01 1.92 -17.24
C ASP A 168 -4.01 2.92 -16.68
N ASP A 169 -4.41 4.17 -16.36
CA ASP A 169 -3.51 5.15 -15.78
C ASP A 169 -3.05 4.74 -14.38
N ILE A 170 -3.97 4.26 -13.54
CA ILE A 170 -3.66 3.75 -12.19
C ILE A 170 -2.80 2.49 -12.29
N PHE A 171 -3.13 1.60 -13.22
CA PHE A 171 -2.35 0.39 -13.46
C PHE A 171 -0.91 0.71 -13.82
N GLU A 172 -0.67 1.56 -14.83
CA GLU A 172 0.68 1.93 -15.26
C GLU A 172 1.46 2.61 -14.14
N ALA A 173 0.83 3.53 -13.40
CA ALA A 173 1.48 4.17 -12.26
C ALA A 173 1.96 3.15 -11.22
N ILE A 174 1.12 2.16 -10.85
CA ILE A 174 1.51 1.11 -9.92
C ILE A 174 2.56 0.18 -10.53
N TYR A 175 2.44 -0.17 -11.82
CA TYR A 175 3.33 -1.12 -12.48
C TYR A 175 4.79 -0.65 -12.50
N TRP A 176 5.01 0.67 -12.64
CA TRP A 176 6.33 1.27 -12.79
C TRP A 176 6.86 1.98 -11.54
N HIS A 177 6.11 1.98 -10.42
CA HIS A 177 6.50 2.78 -9.25
C HIS A 177 7.83 2.37 -8.60
N THR A 178 8.36 1.16 -8.87
CA THR A 178 9.63 0.70 -8.28
C THR A 178 10.83 0.91 -9.19
N THR A 179 10.64 0.74 -10.49
CA THR A 179 11.75 0.78 -11.46
C THR A 179 11.77 2.06 -12.30
N GLY A 180 10.60 2.72 -12.40
CA GLY A 180 10.38 3.69 -13.44
C GLY A 180 10.39 3.07 -14.83
N LYS A 181 10.27 3.91 -15.84
CA LYS A 181 10.46 3.63 -17.27
C LYS A 181 10.80 4.93 -18.00
N ALA A 182 11.30 4.85 -19.23
CA ALA A 182 11.35 6.01 -20.12
C ALA A 182 9.93 6.54 -20.40
N ASP A 183 9.81 7.84 -20.67
CA ASP A 183 8.54 8.51 -21.03
C ASP A 183 7.40 8.27 -20.01
N MET A 184 7.70 8.38 -18.72
CA MET A 184 6.68 8.26 -17.67
C MET A 184 5.60 9.34 -17.84
N SER A 185 4.33 8.93 -17.77
CA SER A 185 3.22 9.85 -17.65
C SER A 185 3.29 10.67 -16.35
N ARG A 186 2.55 11.77 -16.31
CA ARG A 186 2.52 12.63 -15.11
C ARG A 186 2.09 11.86 -13.85
N LEU A 187 1.12 10.96 -13.95
CA LEU A 187 0.66 10.16 -12.83
C LEU A 187 1.71 9.14 -12.35
N GLU A 188 2.43 8.53 -13.28
CA GLU A 188 3.53 7.62 -12.96
C GLU A 188 4.65 8.36 -12.22
N LYS A 189 5.07 9.54 -12.71
CA LYS A 189 6.05 10.41 -12.05
C LYS A 189 5.62 10.81 -10.63
N ILE A 190 4.35 11.18 -10.47
CA ILE A 190 3.78 11.55 -9.17
C ILE A 190 3.83 10.38 -8.19
N LEU A 191 3.38 9.18 -8.58
CA LEU A 191 3.41 8.03 -7.67
C LEU A 191 4.83 7.62 -7.32
N TYR A 192 5.74 7.57 -8.31
CA TYR A 192 7.15 7.24 -8.12
C TYR A 192 7.80 8.14 -7.06
N ILE A 193 7.65 9.46 -7.22
CA ILE A 193 8.22 10.43 -6.29
C ILE A 193 7.49 10.46 -4.95
N ALA A 194 6.18 10.33 -4.92
CA ALA A 194 5.42 10.31 -3.67
C ALA A 194 5.81 9.12 -2.77
N ASP A 195 5.98 7.90 -3.34
CA ASP A 195 6.47 6.74 -2.59
C ASP A 195 7.88 6.97 -2.07
N TYR A 196 8.74 7.61 -2.87
CA TYR A 196 10.15 7.79 -2.54
C TYR A 196 10.37 8.82 -1.43
N MET A 197 9.58 9.93 -1.40
CA MET A 197 9.82 11.07 -0.51
C MET A 197 8.72 11.33 0.54
N GLU A 198 7.72 10.44 0.69
CA GLU A 198 6.60 10.66 1.61
C GLU A 198 7.08 11.04 3.04
N PRO A 199 6.23 11.69 3.89
CA PRO A 199 6.69 12.31 5.13
C PRO A 199 7.38 11.40 6.14
N ASN A 200 7.13 10.06 6.10
CA ASN A 200 7.79 9.11 6.99
C ASN A 200 9.14 8.58 6.45
N ARG A 201 9.56 9.04 5.27
CA ARG A 201 10.88 8.74 4.74
C ARG A 201 11.92 9.66 5.39
N ASP A 202 13.01 9.06 5.85
CA ASP A 202 14.14 9.76 6.45
C ASP A 202 15.44 9.16 5.91
N PHE A 203 16.07 9.89 5.00
CA PHE A 203 17.36 9.53 4.40
C PHE A 203 18.08 10.82 3.92
N PRO A 204 19.41 10.80 3.76
CA PRO A 204 20.16 11.97 3.31
C PRO A 204 19.66 12.49 1.95
N GLY A 205 19.28 13.76 1.91
CA GLY A 205 18.81 14.44 0.70
C GLY A 205 17.30 14.43 0.47
N VAL A 206 16.50 13.73 1.29
CA VAL A 206 15.04 13.67 1.11
C VAL A 206 14.37 15.05 1.16
N GLU A 207 14.82 15.97 2.02
CA GLU A 207 14.26 17.32 2.09
C GLU A 207 14.52 18.14 0.82
N ARG A 208 15.70 17.97 0.22
CA ARG A 208 16.00 18.58 -1.08
C ARG A 208 15.08 18.00 -2.16
N LEU A 209 14.88 16.70 -2.16
CA LEU A 209 13.99 16.03 -3.12
C LEU A 209 12.54 16.50 -2.95
N ARG A 210 12.04 16.63 -1.72
CA ARG A 210 10.73 17.21 -1.41
C ARG A 210 10.56 18.61 -2.00
N THR A 211 11.55 19.46 -1.81
CA THR A 211 11.53 20.81 -2.37
C THR A 211 11.49 20.80 -3.90
N LEU A 212 12.35 19.98 -4.51
CA LEU A 212 12.48 19.87 -5.96
C LEU A 212 11.17 19.35 -6.59
N ALA A 213 10.51 18.36 -5.99
CA ALA A 213 9.27 17.77 -6.51
C ALA A 213 8.11 18.77 -6.67
N TYR A 214 8.14 19.88 -5.95
CA TYR A 214 7.16 20.98 -6.10
C TYR A 214 7.61 22.09 -7.04
N GLN A 215 8.88 22.12 -7.43
CA GLN A 215 9.47 23.09 -8.36
C GLN A 215 9.53 22.54 -9.77
N ASP A 216 10.01 21.30 -9.90
CA ASP A 216 10.23 20.59 -11.16
C ASP A 216 10.05 19.08 -10.93
N LEU A 217 8.97 18.52 -11.48
CA LEU A 217 8.65 17.11 -11.27
C LEU A 217 9.63 16.19 -12.00
N ASP A 218 10.08 16.56 -13.17
CA ASP A 218 10.96 15.77 -14.02
C ASP A 218 12.36 15.72 -13.40
N ALA A 219 12.88 16.87 -13.01
CA ALA A 219 14.13 16.95 -12.27
C ALA A 219 14.07 16.18 -10.94
N ALA A 220 12.92 16.16 -10.26
CA ALA A 220 12.76 15.37 -9.03
C ALA A 220 12.77 13.86 -9.30
N VAL A 221 12.15 13.39 -10.38
CA VAL A 221 12.19 11.98 -10.80
C VAL A 221 13.62 11.56 -11.11
N LEU A 222 14.38 12.36 -11.88
CA LEU A 222 15.78 12.11 -12.18
C LEU A 222 16.63 12.06 -10.92
N ALA A 223 16.48 13.03 -10.02
CA ALA A 223 17.20 13.05 -8.75
C ALA A 223 16.88 11.82 -7.88
N GLY A 224 15.62 11.42 -7.78
CA GLY A 224 15.19 10.21 -7.06
C GLY A 224 15.77 8.94 -7.70
N CYS A 225 15.78 8.87 -9.02
CA CYS A 225 16.38 7.77 -9.77
C CYS A 225 17.89 7.67 -9.51
N GLU A 226 18.62 8.79 -9.58
CA GLU A 226 20.06 8.85 -9.29
C GLU A 226 20.36 8.40 -7.86
N MET A 227 19.60 8.88 -6.89
CA MET A 227 19.74 8.46 -5.48
C MET A 227 19.51 6.94 -5.31
N SER A 228 18.53 6.38 -6.01
CA SER A 228 18.26 4.93 -6.00
C SER A 228 19.40 4.14 -6.63
N ILE A 229 19.94 4.58 -7.76
CA ILE A 229 21.10 3.96 -8.43
C ILE A 229 22.32 3.96 -7.51
N ARG A 230 22.62 5.09 -6.87
CA ARG A 230 23.72 5.20 -5.92
C ARG A 230 23.54 4.26 -4.71
N GLU A 231 22.35 4.21 -4.13
CA GLU A 231 22.04 3.29 -3.02
C GLU A 231 22.27 1.82 -3.43
N MET A 232 21.84 1.42 -4.63
CA MET A 232 22.07 0.07 -5.13
C MET A 232 23.55 -0.20 -5.34
N ALA A 233 24.30 0.74 -5.93
CA ALA A 233 25.75 0.62 -6.13
C ALA A 233 26.51 0.49 -4.80
N ASP A 234 26.19 1.33 -3.81
CA ASP A 234 26.80 1.30 -2.47
C ASP A 234 26.57 -0.04 -1.75
N ARG A 235 25.44 -0.69 -2.04
CA ARG A 235 25.07 -1.99 -1.48
C ARG A 235 25.55 -3.19 -2.31
N GLY A 236 26.21 -2.95 -3.44
CA GLY A 236 26.62 -4.00 -4.37
C GLY A 236 25.44 -4.76 -4.99
N LEU A 237 24.29 -4.11 -5.15
CA LEU A 237 23.08 -4.69 -5.71
C LEU A 237 22.91 -4.26 -7.18
N PRO A 238 22.37 -5.13 -8.04
CA PRO A 238 22.11 -4.78 -9.42
C PRO A 238 21.01 -3.73 -9.53
N VAL A 239 21.16 -2.83 -10.51
CA VAL A 239 20.14 -1.83 -10.88
C VAL A 239 19.31 -2.40 -12.02
N HIS A 240 17.99 -2.25 -11.94
CA HIS A 240 17.08 -2.71 -12.99
C HIS A 240 17.29 -1.89 -14.28
N ALA A 241 17.23 -2.56 -15.44
CA ALA A 241 17.46 -1.91 -16.75
C ALA A 241 16.53 -0.69 -16.99
N ASN A 242 15.28 -0.77 -16.61
CA ASN A 242 14.32 0.35 -16.75
C ASN A 242 14.74 1.58 -15.93
N THR A 243 15.32 1.40 -14.73
CA THR A 243 15.83 2.51 -13.92
C THR A 243 17.02 3.20 -14.60
N CYS A 244 17.89 2.42 -15.27
CA CYS A 244 18.97 2.97 -16.08
C CYS A 244 18.45 3.72 -17.31
N LEU A 245 17.45 3.18 -18.01
CA LEU A 245 16.83 3.81 -19.18
C LEU A 245 16.11 5.11 -18.81
N LEU A 246 15.37 5.15 -17.70
CA LEU A 246 14.76 6.37 -17.18
C LEU A 246 15.83 7.46 -16.98
N TYR A 247 16.94 7.12 -16.33
CA TYR A 247 18.00 8.08 -16.04
C TYR A 247 18.69 8.60 -17.32
N THR A 248 18.86 7.76 -18.34
CA THR A 248 19.57 8.15 -19.58
C THR A 248 18.68 8.86 -20.58
N SER A 249 17.37 8.55 -20.67
CA SER A 249 16.45 9.20 -21.60
C SER A 249 16.14 10.64 -21.16
N ASP A 250 15.80 10.82 -19.89
CA ASP A 250 15.43 12.14 -19.39
C ASP A 250 16.65 13.08 -19.17
N ALA A 251 17.87 12.50 -18.98
CA ALA A 251 19.12 13.28 -18.91
C ALA A 251 19.66 13.71 -20.30
N ALA A 252 19.11 13.20 -21.39
CA ALA A 252 19.53 13.56 -22.75
C ALA A 252 18.75 14.75 -23.35
N ASP A 253 17.67 15.15 -22.68
CA ASP A 253 16.81 16.29 -23.12
C ASP A 253 17.20 17.64 -22.45
N ASP A 254 18.24 17.65 -21.58
CA ASP A 254 18.87 18.82 -20.97
C ASP A 254 20.20 19.18 -21.73
#